data_d1e2e555d7cf50c37c7821fcc71e0343
#
_entry.id   d1e2e555d7cf50c37c7821fcc71e0343
#
_cell.length_a   1.000
_cell.length_b   1.000
_cell.length_c   1.000
_cell.angle_alpha   90.00
_cell.angle_beta   90.00
_cell.angle_gamma   90.00
#
_symmetry.space_group_name_H-M   'P 1'
#
loop_
_entity.id
_entity.type
_entity.pdbx_description
1 polymer ?
#
loop_
_entity_poly.entity_id
_entity_poly.type
_entity_poly.pdbx_seq_one_letter_code
_entity_poly.pdbx_strand_id
1 'polypeptide(L)'
;MKNIFLAGALGLLIFSCSKKENTADVAASSETAVVSEPAKSNLSGDQIIETLDCSGCHSVTERMIGPSYQEIAGKYSEKDMDMLASKIIEGGSGVWGGVPMAAHPQVSKEDAKKMVEYILSQKK
;
A
#
# COMPACT_ATOMS: atom_id res chain seq x y z
N MET A 1 -11.70 -19.24 -64.64
CA MET A 1 -10.59 -19.21 -65.62
C MET A 1 -9.33 -18.78 -64.90
N LYS A 2 -8.38 -19.64 -65.02
CA LYS A 2 -6.91 -19.54 -64.92
C LYS A 2 -6.28 -19.41 -63.53
N ASN A 3 -5.84 -20.57 -63.15
CA ASN A 3 -4.62 -20.95 -62.42
C ASN A 3 -3.41 -20.05 -62.70
N ILE A 4 -2.56 -19.85 -61.70
CA ILE A 4 -1.12 -20.04 -61.88
C ILE A 4 -0.52 -20.38 -60.50
N PHE A 5 0.08 -21.55 -60.45
CA PHE A 5 1.04 -22.06 -59.48
C PHE A 5 2.34 -21.24 -59.55
N LEU A 6 2.96 -20.99 -58.43
CA LEU A 6 4.43 -21.06 -58.40
C LEU A 6 4.92 -21.43 -56.99
N ALA A 7 5.66 -22.50 -56.97
CA ALA A 7 6.40 -23.07 -55.87
C ALA A 7 7.74 -22.31 -55.71
N GLY A 8 8.28 -22.31 -54.53
CA GLY A 8 9.64 -21.82 -54.27
C GLY A 8 10.00 -21.96 -52.80
N ALA A 9 10.54 -23.07 -52.40
CA ALA A 9 11.89 -23.39 -51.90
C ALA A 9 12.22 -22.77 -50.53
N LEU A 10 12.19 -23.60 -49.51
CA LEU A 10 13.28 -24.31 -48.83
C LEU A 10 14.39 -23.36 -48.30
N GLY A 11 14.38 -23.12 -46.97
CA GLY A 11 15.49 -22.51 -46.26
C GLY A 11 15.51 -22.97 -44.83
N LEU A 12 15.98 -24.19 -44.55
CA LEU A 12 16.38 -24.68 -43.23
C LEU A 12 17.63 -23.91 -42.79
N LEU A 13 17.53 -23.12 -41.75
CA LEU A 13 18.68 -22.72 -40.96
C LEU A 13 18.49 -23.24 -39.52
N ILE A 14 19.09 -24.39 -39.30
CA ILE A 14 19.35 -24.99 -37.99
C ILE A 14 20.45 -24.17 -37.30
N PHE A 15 20.09 -23.32 -36.36
CA PHE A 15 21.06 -22.78 -35.41
C PHE A 15 21.11 -23.73 -34.23
N SER A 16 22.07 -24.63 -34.26
CA SER A 16 22.52 -25.44 -33.15
C SER A 16 23.30 -24.52 -32.19
N CYS A 17 22.72 -24.13 -31.08
CA CYS A 17 23.47 -23.62 -29.96
C CYS A 17 23.64 -24.70 -28.91
N SER A 18 24.89 -25.08 -28.80
CA SER A 18 25.48 -26.05 -27.91
C SER A 18 25.07 -25.86 -26.46
N LYS A 19 24.48 -26.91 -25.89
CA LYS A 19 24.22 -27.13 -24.48
C LYS A 19 25.54 -27.31 -23.75
N LYS A 20 25.88 -26.39 -22.88
CA LYS A 20 26.92 -26.60 -21.86
C LYS A 20 26.23 -26.85 -20.54
N GLU A 21 26.16 -28.13 -20.17
CA GLU A 21 25.78 -28.57 -18.85
C GLU A 21 26.86 -28.09 -17.86
N ASN A 22 26.48 -27.20 -16.95
CA ASN A 22 27.17 -27.08 -15.68
C ASN A 22 26.17 -27.48 -14.60
N THR A 23 26.35 -28.70 -14.13
CA THR A 23 25.84 -29.15 -12.84
C THR A 23 26.61 -28.42 -11.75
N ALA A 24 25.95 -27.48 -11.08
CA ALA A 24 26.41 -26.97 -9.81
C ALA A 24 25.18 -26.64 -8.96
N ASP A 25 25.06 -27.38 -7.88
CA ASP A 25 24.36 -27.17 -6.64
C ASP A 25 23.22 -26.13 -6.62
N VAL A 26 21.99 -26.65 -6.56
CA VAL A 26 20.82 -25.91 -6.09
C VAL A 26 20.92 -25.81 -4.58
N ALA A 27 21.70 -24.85 -4.08
CA ALA A 27 21.50 -24.34 -2.76
C ALA A 27 20.17 -23.57 -2.78
N ALA A 28 19.15 -24.14 -2.16
CA ALA A 28 17.90 -23.45 -1.88
C ALA A 28 18.19 -22.24 -1.00
N SER A 29 18.42 -21.09 -1.63
CA SER A 29 18.40 -19.80 -0.95
C SER A 29 16.95 -19.50 -0.64
N SER A 30 16.58 -19.79 0.61
CA SER A 30 15.35 -19.25 1.21
C SER A 30 15.55 -17.75 1.31
N GLU A 31 15.13 -17.02 0.29
CA GLU A 31 14.94 -15.58 0.38
C GLU A 31 13.78 -15.35 1.33
N THR A 32 14.10 -15.21 2.61
CA THR A 32 13.26 -14.47 3.53
C THR A 32 13.12 -13.07 2.96
N ALA A 33 11.98 -12.80 2.32
CA ALA A 33 11.59 -11.45 1.98
C ALA A 33 11.57 -10.65 3.28
N VAL A 34 12.61 -9.87 3.50
CA VAL A 34 12.65 -8.86 4.54
C VAL A 34 11.63 -7.81 4.11
N VAL A 35 10.43 -7.89 4.67
CA VAL A 35 9.45 -6.82 4.57
C VAL A 35 10.07 -5.64 5.30
N SER A 36 10.74 -4.77 4.57
CA SER A 36 11.23 -3.52 5.12
C SER A 36 10.04 -2.69 5.54
N GLU A 37 9.93 -2.43 6.84
CA GLU A 37 8.94 -1.47 7.36
C GLU A 37 9.14 -0.12 6.65
N PRO A 38 8.06 0.58 6.25
CA PRO A 38 8.18 1.89 5.62
C PRO A 38 9.01 2.85 6.46
N ALA A 39 9.89 3.61 5.81
CA ALA A 39 10.77 4.55 6.50
C ALA A 39 9.95 5.66 7.17
N LYS A 40 10.30 5.96 8.42
CA LYS A 40 9.75 7.08 9.17
C LYS A 40 10.08 8.41 8.46
N SER A 41 9.09 9.27 8.29
CA SER A 41 9.27 10.62 7.77
C SER A 41 9.70 11.61 8.86
N ASN A 42 10.25 12.76 8.46
CA ASN A 42 10.54 13.88 9.35
C ASN A 42 9.38 14.88 9.47
N LEU A 43 8.22 14.55 8.87
CA LEU A 43 7.03 15.40 8.87
C LEU A 43 6.26 15.28 10.18
N SER A 44 5.52 16.33 10.53
CA SER A 44 4.52 16.30 11.60
C SER A 44 3.25 15.56 11.16
N GLY A 45 2.38 15.18 12.11
CA GLY A 45 1.18 14.40 11.83
C GLY A 45 0.21 15.09 10.86
N ASP A 46 0.01 16.40 11.00
CA ASP A 46 -0.79 17.22 10.09
C ASP A 46 -0.19 17.26 8.68
N GLN A 47 1.12 17.46 8.56
CA GLN A 47 1.81 17.46 7.28
C GLN A 47 1.71 16.10 6.57
N ILE A 48 1.80 15.00 7.32
CA ILE A 48 1.63 13.66 6.75
C ILE A 48 0.20 13.49 6.22
N ILE A 49 -0.80 13.91 6.99
CA ILE A 49 -2.21 13.88 6.60
C ILE A 49 -2.46 14.67 5.31
N GLU A 50 -1.84 15.84 5.16
CA GLU A 50 -1.94 16.66 3.95
C GLU A 50 -1.31 16.02 2.71
N THR A 51 -0.28 15.18 2.89
CA THR A 51 0.36 14.47 1.76
C THR A 51 -0.40 13.23 1.30
N LEU A 52 -1.41 12.81 2.06
CA LEU A 52 -2.25 11.65 1.78
C LEU A 52 -3.69 12.10 1.47
N ASP A 53 -4.49 11.22 0.90
CA ASP A 53 -5.88 11.53 0.51
C ASP A 53 -6.88 11.55 1.68
N CYS A 54 -6.42 11.80 2.91
CA CYS A 54 -7.24 11.78 4.12
C CYS A 54 -8.39 12.79 4.06
N SER A 55 -8.12 13.99 3.53
CA SER A 55 -9.09 15.08 3.40
C SER A 55 -10.23 14.79 2.43
N GLY A 56 -10.10 13.79 1.57
CA GLY A 56 -11.18 13.33 0.69
C GLY A 56 -12.33 12.67 1.45
N CYS A 57 -12.06 12.13 2.64
CA CYS A 57 -13.04 11.41 3.46
C CYS A 57 -13.22 12.00 4.86
N HIS A 58 -12.26 12.73 5.39
CA HIS A 58 -12.25 13.30 6.74
C HIS A 58 -12.07 14.82 6.70
N SER A 59 -12.74 15.51 7.61
CA SER A 59 -12.53 16.93 7.91
C SER A 59 -12.18 17.08 9.38
N VAL A 60 -11.68 18.23 9.78
CA VAL A 60 -11.41 18.50 11.19
C VAL A 60 -12.70 18.54 12.00
N THR A 61 -13.74 19.24 11.50
CA THR A 61 -14.96 19.56 12.24
C THR A 61 -16.19 18.83 11.77
N GLU A 62 -16.29 18.52 10.49
CA GLU A 62 -17.51 18.01 9.87
C GLU A 62 -17.35 16.54 9.46
N ARG A 63 -18.41 15.77 9.70
CA ARG A 63 -18.51 14.43 9.16
C ARG A 63 -18.72 14.47 7.68
N MET A 64 -17.87 13.75 6.93
CA MET A 64 -17.97 13.57 5.49
C MET A 64 -18.30 12.09 5.19
N ILE A 65 -17.48 11.43 4.39
CA ILE A 65 -17.58 9.98 4.16
C ILE A 65 -17.16 9.23 5.43
N GLY A 66 -16.07 9.68 6.06
CA GLY A 66 -15.61 9.21 7.36
C GLY A 66 -15.99 10.16 8.49
N PRO A 67 -15.70 9.81 9.75
CA PRO A 67 -15.88 10.67 10.90
C PRO A 67 -14.94 11.88 10.83
N SER A 68 -15.35 13.01 11.42
CA SER A 68 -14.45 14.14 11.62
C SER A 68 -13.35 13.80 12.64
N TYR A 69 -12.23 14.53 12.60
CA TYR A 69 -11.17 14.36 13.59
C TYR A 69 -11.66 14.68 15.01
N GLN A 70 -12.57 15.64 15.16
CA GLN A 70 -13.20 15.95 16.45
C GLN A 70 -14.10 14.81 16.96
N GLU A 71 -14.83 14.11 16.09
CA GLU A 71 -15.60 12.93 16.48
C GLU A 71 -14.68 11.79 16.93
N ILE A 72 -13.56 11.59 16.22
CA ILE A 72 -12.55 10.60 16.59
C ILE A 72 -11.96 10.96 17.96
N ALA A 73 -11.50 12.19 18.12
CA ALA A 73 -10.93 12.68 19.38
C ALA A 73 -11.92 12.66 20.56
N GLY A 74 -13.22 12.82 20.28
CA GLY A 74 -14.28 12.68 21.26
C GLY A 74 -14.51 11.25 21.74
N LYS A 75 -14.26 10.28 20.87
CA LYS A 75 -14.50 8.85 21.13
C LYS A 75 -13.28 8.12 21.69
N TYR A 76 -12.08 8.51 21.29
CA TYR A 76 -10.83 7.84 21.60
C TYR A 76 -9.88 8.73 22.41
N SER A 77 -8.86 8.13 22.95
CA SER A 77 -7.83 8.78 23.76
C SER A 77 -6.44 8.25 23.39
N GLU A 78 -5.39 8.76 24.03
CA GLU A 78 -4.01 8.29 23.85
C GLU A 78 -3.84 6.78 24.08
N LYS A 79 -4.70 6.15 24.91
CA LYS A 79 -4.69 4.70 25.14
C LYS A 79 -4.99 3.89 23.88
N ASP A 80 -5.68 4.52 22.94
CA ASP A 80 -6.13 3.91 21.70
C ASP A 80 -5.13 4.14 20.55
N MET A 81 -3.99 4.82 20.82
CA MET A 81 -2.99 5.26 19.84
C MET A 81 -2.57 4.14 18.89
N ASP A 82 -2.13 3.00 19.44
CA ASP A 82 -1.65 1.88 18.63
C ASP A 82 -2.75 1.28 17.76
N MET A 83 -3.96 1.15 18.30
CA MET A 83 -5.11 0.64 17.57
C MET A 83 -5.51 1.58 16.42
N LEU A 84 -5.52 2.89 16.67
CA LEU A 84 -5.84 3.90 15.66
C LEU A 84 -4.76 3.97 14.57
N ALA A 85 -3.48 3.87 14.94
CA ALA A 85 -2.38 3.78 14.00
C ALA A 85 -2.50 2.54 13.10
N SER A 86 -2.84 1.37 13.65
CA SER A 86 -3.13 0.18 12.87
C SER A 86 -4.31 0.38 11.92
N LYS A 87 -5.35 1.12 12.33
CA LYS A 87 -6.48 1.45 11.45
C LYS A 87 -6.10 2.32 10.26
N ILE A 88 -5.13 3.20 10.40
CA ILE A 88 -4.59 3.96 9.26
C ILE A 88 -3.88 3.02 8.29
N ILE A 89 -3.02 2.14 8.80
CA ILE A 89 -2.18 1.25 7.98
C ILE A 89 -3.01 0.16 7.31
N GLU A 90 -3.91 -0.48 8.05
CA GLU A 90 -4.66 -1.67 7.63
C GLU A 90 -6.04 -1.34 7.05
N GLY A 91 -6.55 -0.14 7.30
CA GLY A 91 -7.92 0.22 6.99
C GLY A 91 -8.94 -0.42 7.94
N GLY A 92 -10.19 -0.42 7.52
CA GLY A 92 -11.26 -1.10 8.29
C GLY A 92 -12.63 -0.48 8.10
N SER A 93 -13.64 -1.14 8.66
CA SER A 93 -15.04 -0.71 8.56
C SER A 93 -15.83 -1.06 9.82
N GLY A 94 -17.08 -0.61 9.88
CA GLY A 94 -18.06 -1.03 10.88
C GLY A 94 -18.18 -0.13 12.11
N VAL A 95 -17.10 0.48 12.59
CA VAL A 95 -17.14 1.31 13.82
C VAL A 95 -17.88 2.63 13.61
N TRP A 96 -17.75 3.21 12.41
CA TRP A 96 -18.31 4.50 12.03
C TRP A 96 -19.36 4.40 10.92
N GLY A 97 -19.74 3.19 10.53
CA GLY A 97 -20.68 2.90 9.46
C GLY A 97 -20.18 1.82 8.52
N GLY A 98 -20.91 1.59 7.44
CA GLY A 98 -20.63 0.53 6.47
C GLY A 98 -19.57 0.87 5.42
N VAL A 99 -19.19 2.15 5.28
CA VAL A 99 -18.18 2.57 4.31
C VAL A 99 -16.79 2.22 4.86
N PRO A 100 -16.00 1.42 4.13
CA PRO A 100 -14.67 1.06 4.60
C PRO A 100 -13.68 2.22 4.43
N MET A 101 -12.79 2.40 5.39
CA MET A 101 -11.60 3.21 5.27
C MET A 101 -10.53 2.41 4.50
N ALA A 102 -9.94 3.00 3.49
CA ALA A 102 -8.85 2.38 2.75
C ALA A 102 -7.60 2.17 3.61
N ALA A 103 -6.83 1.13 3.29
CA ALA A 103 -5.54 0.87 3.92
C ALA A 103 -4.45 1.79 3.35
N HIS A 104 -3.51 2.19 4.19
CA HIS A 104 -2.34 2.99 3.82
C HIS A 104 -1.04 2.27 4.22
N PRO A 105 -0.72 1.13 3.59
CA PRO A 105 0.42 0.30 3.98
C PRO A 105 1.79 0.96 3.78
N GLN A 106 1.83 2.07 3.02
CA GLN A 106 3.03 2.89 2.82
C GLN A 106 3.36 3.79 4.03
N VAL A 107 2.45 3.92 5.00
CA VAL A 107 2.67 4.73 6.20
C VAL A 107 3.37 3.89 7.26
N SER A 108 4.50 4.39 7.78
CA SER A 108 5.17 3.73 8.91
C SER A 108 4.33 3.81 10.18
N LYS A 109 4.54 2.88 11.10
CA LYS A 109 3.82 2.88 12.38
C LYS A 109 4.07 4.16 13.18
N GLU A 110 5.29 4.68 13.14
CA GLU A 110 5.67 5.93 13.79
C GLU A 110 4.95 7.12 13.19
N ASP A 111 4.87 7.18 11.86
CA ASP A 111 4.16 8.26 11.18
C ASP A 111 2.65 8.17 11.40
N ALA A 112 2.08 6.97 11.39
CA ALA A 112 0.68 6.77 11.76
C ALA A 112 0.38 7.24 13.18
N LYS A 113 1.29 7.04 14.13
CA LYS A 113 1.14 7.56 15.51
C LYS A 113 1.16 9.08 15.56
N LYS A 114 2.04 9.75 14.82
CA LYS A 114 2.03 11.22 14.71
C LYS A 114 0.71 11.74 14.15
N MET A 115 0.17 11.06 13.12
CA MET A 115 -1.14 11.40 12.56
C MET A 115 -2.24 11.26 13.61
N VAL A 116 -2.24 10.17 14.36
CA VAL A 116 -3.22 9.94 15.46
C VAL A 116 -3.07 11.00 16.55
N GLU A 117 -1.85 11.35 16.94
CA GLU A 117 -1.59 12.42 17.92
C GLU A 117 -2.23 13.74 17.48
N TYR A 118 -2.00 14.13 16.22
CA TYR A 118 -2.64 15.31 15.64
C TYR A 118 -4.17 15.20 15.66
N ILE A 119 -4.74 14.06 15.25
CA ILE A 119 -6.20 13.83 15.24
C ILE A 119 -6.77 13.95 16.65
N LEU A 120 -6.14 13.33 17.65
CA LEU A 120 -6.61 13.38 19.04
C LEU A 120 -6.49 14.78 19.66
N SER A 121 -5.54 15.60 19.20
CA SER A 121 -5.40 17.00 19.62
C SER A 121 -6.57 17.89 19.17
N GLN A 122 -7.40 17.44 18.21
CA GLN A 122 -8.55 18.18 17.70
C GLN A 122 -9.77 18.10 18.62
N LYS A 123 -9.64 17.50 19.80
CA LYS A 123 -10.72 17.41 20.79
C LYS A 123 -11.19 18.81 21.21
N LYS A 124 -12.51 19.01 21.15
CA LYS A 124 -13.19 20.21 21.69
C LYS A 124 -13.34 20.11 23.21
#